data_304fbdaf63268ac730f3f9750266df2c
#
_entry.id   304fbdaf63268ac730f3f9750266df2c
#
_cell.length_a   1.000
_cell.length_b   1.000
_cell.length_c   1.000
_cell.angle_alpha   90.00
_cell.angle_beta   90.00
_cell.angle_gamma   90.00
#
_symmetry.space_group_name_H-M   'P 1'
#
loop_
_entity.id
_entity.type
_entity.pdbx_description
1 polymer ?
#
loop_
_entity_poly.entity_id
_entity_poly.type
_entity_poly.pdbx_seq_one_letter_code
_entity_poly.pdbx_strand_id
1 'polypeptide(L)'
;MRKFLATFIALAVLCAALPTLAQAEVKLTYSNFFPPANHQSQLAEQWCKEVEKRTGGKVVVEYYPGGTLTKAKQCYDGVVEGMSDVGMSCLAYSRGRFPVMAAVDLPLGYKSAAQATTAANAVYEKFQPKELSDTEVMYFNGHGPGLLFTVDKSIATLDDLKGEKIRATGNSAKLVKALGGTPVAKPMPENYQLLQKGVVDGSMHPIESNKSFKLGEVCKFGTDSFDVAYTTVFFVVMNKDKWDSIDPESQKIISEINKEWAAKHAAAWDAADAAGRQFFLDQGGQIVQLTAEESAKWVTAAQPVLNDYVDEANKKGLDGKAILEFTQSTLK
;
A
#
# COMPACT_ATOMS: atom_id res chain seq x y z
N MET A 1 66.91 18.73 -29.90
CA MET A 1 66.16 18.83 -28.64
C MET A 1 64.75 19.36 -28.83
N ARG A 2 64.41 20.31 -29.68
CA ARG A 2 63.01 20.83 -29.87
C ARG A 2 62.02 19.87 -30.50
N LYS A 3 62.42 18.89 -31.30
CA LYS A 3 61.51 17.89 -31.95
C LYS A 3 61.09 16.75 -31.01
N PHE A 4 61.88 16.43 -30.00
CA PHE A 4 61.51 15.42 -28.99
C PHE A 4 60.49 15.92 -27.95
N LEU A 5 60.51 17.22 -27.67
CA LEU A 5 59.57 17.83 -26.71
C LEU A 5 58.14 17.92 -27.27
N ALA A 6 58.00 18.15 -28.57
CA ALA A 6 56.70 18.22 -29.23
C ALA A 6 55.97 16.85 -29.29
N THR A 7 56.71 15.75 -29.42
CA THR A 7 56.18 14.40 -29.47
C THR A 7 55.69 13.91 -28.08
N PHE A 8 56.34 14.33 -26.99
CA PHE A 8 55.90 14.00 -25.62
C PHE A 8 54.64 14.74 -25.20
N ILE A 9 54.46 16.00 -25.63
CA ILE A 9 53.26 16.78 -25.34
C ILE A 9 52.04 16.25 -26.13
N ALA A 10 52.22 15.78 -27.37
CA ALA A 10 51.15 15.16 -28.17
C ALA A 10 50.68 13.82 -27.59
N LEU A 11 51.56 13.02 -26.95
CA LEU A 11 51.21 11.74 -26.32
C LEU A 11 50.51 11.95 -24.98
N ALA A 12 50.83 13.02 -24.21
CA ALA A 12 50.17 13.33 -22.94
C ALA A 12 48.76 13.88 -23.12
N VAL A 13 48.44 14.53 -24.23
CA VAL A 13 47.07 15.04 -24.54
C VAL A 13 46.16 13.93 -25.05
N LEU A 14 46.71 12.85 -25.63
CA LEU A 14 45.91 11.72 -26.14
C LEU A 14 45.45 10.77 -25.02
N CYS A 15 46.06 10.77 -23.83
CA CYS A 15 45.63 9.98 -22.68
C CYS A 15 44.52 10.62 -21.85
N ALA A 16 44.12 11.88 -22.12
CA ALA A 16 43.06 12.56 -21.36
C ALA A 16 41.63 12.41 -21.94
N ALA A 17 41.50 11.75 -23.08
CA ALA A 17 40.18 11.45 -23.68
C ALA A 17 39.88 9.95 -23.59
N LEU A 18 39.90 9.38 -22.38
CA LEU A 18 39.13 8.13 -22.16
C LEU A 18 37.65 8.48 -22.32
N PRO A 19 36.94 7.88 -23.29
CA PRO A 19 35.50 8.04 -23.30
C PRO A 19 34.98 7.51 -21.96
N THR A 20 34.40 8.37 -21.15
CA THR A 20 33.47 7.92 -20.11
C THR A 20 32.48 7.06 -20.86
N LEU A 21 32.53 5.73 -20.68
CA LEU A 21 31.47 4.83 -21.12
C LEU A 21 30.21 5.41 -20.50
N ALA A 22 29.45 6.14 -21.31
CA ALA A 22 28.10 6.57 -20.91
C ALA A 22 27.34 5.26 -20.64
N GLN A 23 27.16 4.95 -19.38
CA GLN A 23 26.37 3.80 -18.99
C GLN A 23 24.97 4.00 -19.57
N ALA A 24 24.46 2.99 -20.27
CA ALA A 24 23.16 3.11 -20.94
C ALA A 24 22.09 3.48 -19.89
N GLU A 25 21.30 4.50 -20.20
CA GLU A 25 20.16 4.93 -19.41
C GLU A 25 19.14 3.79 -19.32
N VAL A 26 18.78 3.39 -18.09
CA VAL A 26 17.69 2.42 -17.84
C VAL A 26 16.39 3.18 -17.73
N LYS A 27 15.47 2.92 -18.67
CA LYS A 27 14.11 3.50 -18.67
C LYS A 27 13.14 2.51 -18.05
N LEU A 28 12.40 2.98 -17.06
CA LEU A 28 11.40 2.21 -16.33
C LEU A 28 10.03 2.89 -16.44
N THR A 29 8.98 2.09 -16.39
CA THR A 29 7.59 2.54 -16.27
C THR A 29 7.07 2.22 -14.88
N TYR A 30 6.31 3.14 -14.25
CA TYR A 30 5.73 2.94 -12.93
C TYR A 30 4.21 3.09 -12.96
N SER A 31 3.49 1.99 -12.75
CA SER A 31 2.03 1.94 -12.69
C SER A 31 1.50 2.12 -11.27
N ASN A 32 0.53 3.02 -11.09
CA ASN A 32 -0.12 3.27 -9.80
C ASN A 32 -1.63 3.52 -10.02
N PHE A 33 -2.49 2.94 -9.18
CA PHE A 33 -3.94 3.11 -9.32
C PHE A 33 -4.49 4.37 -8.62
N PHE A 34 -3.73 5.01 -7.73
CA PHE A 34 -4.17 6.23 -7.05
C PHE A 34 -4.34 7.39 -8.05
N PRO A 35 -5.42 8.19 -7.91
CA PRO A 35 -5.58 9.40 -8.71
C PRO A 35 -4.40 10.37 -8.57
N PRO A 36 -4.05 11.15 -9.61
CA PRO A 36 -2.88 12.05 -9.58
C PRO A 36 -2.86 13.04 -8.40
N ALA A 37 -4.04 13.50 -7.95
CA ALA A 37 -4.16 14.43 -6.82
C ALA A 37 -4.02 13.76 -5.44
N ASN A 38 -4.02 12.42 -5.36
CA ASN A 38 -3.86 11.70 -4.11
C ASN A 38 -2.41 11.81 -3.61
N HIS A 39 -2.22 11.98 -2.29
CA HIS A 39 -0.91 12.14 -1.67
C HIS A 39 0.04 10.97 -1.97
N GLN A 40 -0.48 9.75 -2.02
CA GLN A 40 0.32 8.55 -2.32
C GLN A 40 0.80 8.55 -3.78
N SER A 41 -0.04 9.05 -4.70
CA SER A 41 0.34 9.24 -6.10
C SER A 41 1.44 10.28 -6.26
N GLN A 42 1.32 11.43 -5.57
CA GLN A 42 2.32 12.48 -5.60
C GLN A 42 3.67 12.02 -5.02
N LEU A 43 3.66 11.23 -3.94
CA LEU A 43 4.88 10.64 -3.38
C LEU A 43 5.52 9.62 -4.33
N ALA A 44 4.72 8.82 -5.03
CA ALA A 44 5.24 7.90 -6.04
C ALA A 44 5.90 8.66 -7.21
N GLU A 45 5.30 9.76 -7.68
CA GLU A 45 5.93 10.62 -8.69
C GLU A 45 7.22 11.29 -8.18
N GLN A 46 7.25 11.71 -6.91
CA GLN A 46 8.47 12.24 -6.28
C GLN A 46 9.56 11.17 -6.14
N TRP A 47 9.20 9.91 -5.86
CA TRP A 47 10.14 8.79 -5.87
C TRP A 47 10.81 8.65 -7.24
N CYS A 48 10.05 8.70 -8.32
CA CYS A 48 10.60 8.65 -9.69
C CYS A 48 11.64 9.75 -9.92
N LYS A 49 11.32 10.98 -9.56
CA LYS A 49 12.21 12.14 -9.69
C LYS A 49 13.47 12.03 -8.83
N GLU A 50 13.33 11.49 -7.61
CA GLU A 50 14.47 11.31 -6.71
C GLU A 50 15.39 10.18 -7.16
N VAL A 51 14.84 9.09 -7.72
CA VAL A 51 15.62 8.03 -8.36
C VAL A 51 16.45 8.60 -9.51
N GLU A 52 15.83 9.31 -10.44
CA GLU A 52 16.54 9.95 -11.56
C GLU A 52 17.64 10.88 -11.06
N LYS A 53 17.33 11.76 -10.13
CA LYS A 53 18.27 12.73 -9.57
C LYS A 53 19.46 12.06 -8.86
N ARG A 54 19.21 11.09 -7.96
CA ARG A 54 20.28 10.48 -7.15
C ARG A 54 21.11 9.48 -7.93
N THR A 55 20.56 8.86 -8.99
CA THR A 55 21.33 8.02 -9.91
C THR A 55 22.05 8.82 -11.01
N GLY A 56 21.94 10.17 -11.00
CA GLY A 56 22.56 11.04 -11.99
C GLY A 56 22.02 10.82 -13.40
N GLY A 57 20.73 10.44 -13.53
CA GLY A 57 20.06 10.15 -14.80
C GLY A 57 20.35 8.75 -15.36
N LYS A 58 21.07 7.87 -14.64
CA LYS A 58 21.29 6.49 -15.07
C LYS A 58 20.00 5.68 -15.07
N VAL A 59 19.07 5.99 -14.15
CA VAL A 59 17.74 5.35 -14.08
C VAL A 59 16.67 6.43 -14.15
N VAL A 60 15.82 6.37 -15.19
CA VAL A 60 14.71 7.29 -15.44
C VAL A 60 13.41 6.53 -15.34
N VAL A 61 12.43 7.06 -14.59
CA VAL A 61 11.17 6.38 -14.34
C VAL A 61 9.99 7.22 -14.85
N GLU A 62 9.27 6.71 -15.83
CA GLU A 62 8.04 7.32 -16.34
C GLU A 62 6.85 6.88 -15.50
N TYR A 63 6.09 7.84 -14.96
CA TYR A 63 5.03 7.60 -13.99
C TYR A 63 3.62 7.61 -14.60
N TYR A 64 2.82 6.56 -14.32
CA TYR A 64 1.47 6.34 -14.82
C TYR A 64 0.45 6.22 -13.67
N PRO A 65 -0.14 7.33 -13.22
CA PRO A 65 -1.15 7.35 -12.15
C PRO A 65 -2.54 6.92 -12.62
N GLY A 66 -3.47 6.73 -11.67
CA GLY A 66 -4.91 6.54 -11.94
C GLY A 66 -5.27 5.23 -12.61
N GLY A 67 -4.39 4.23 -12.57
CA GLY A 67 -4.62 2.95 -13.24
C GLY A 67 -4.64 3.06 -14.77
N THR A 68 -3.87 4.00 -15.33
CA THR A 68 -3.78 4.22 -16.78
C THR A 68 -2.98 3.14 -17.50
N LEU A 69 -1.93 2.60 -16.85
CA LEU A 69 -1.10 1.52 -17.42
C LEU A 69 -1.62 0.13 -17.00
N THR A 70 -1.77 -0.13 -15.69
CA THR A 70 -2.40 -1.35 -15.17
C THR A 70 -3.50 -1.01 -14.17
N LYS A 71 -4.61 -1.77 -14.16
CA LYS A 71 -5.68 -1.58 -13.18
C LYS A 71 -5.26 -2.11 -11.81
N ALA A 72 -5.88 -1.59 -10.73
CA ALA A 72 -5.54 -1.92 -9.35
C ALA A 72 -5.36 -3.43 -9.07
N LYS A 73 -6.26 -4.28 -9.59
CA LYS A 73 -6.18 -5.74 -9.42
C LYS A 73 -5.14 -6.43 -10.30
N GLN A 74 -4.72 -5.80 -11.37
CA GLN A 74 -3.79 -6.36 -12.35
C GLN A 74 -2.35 -5.89 -12.13
N CYS A 75 -2.14 -4.94 -11.20
CA CYS A 75 -0.86 -4.24 -11.06
C CYS A 75 0.29 -5.19 -10.71
N TYR A 76 0.10 -6.12 -9.77
CA TYR A 76 1.15 -7.07 -9.38
C TYR A 76 1.52 -8.01 -10.54
N ASP A 77 0.52 -8.67 -11.14
CA ASP A 77 0.74 -9.54 -12.30
C ASP A 77 1.34 -8.78 -13.48
N GLY A 78 0.89 -7.53 -13.68
CA GLY A 78 1.43 -6.65 -14.71
C GLY A 78 2.92 -6.32 -14.52
N VAL A 79 3.41 -6.26 -13.28
CA VAL A 79 4.85 -6.14 -13.00
C VAL A 79 5.57 -7.45 -13.29
N VAL A 80 5.04 -8.58 -12.83
CA VAL A 80 5.62 -9.91 -13.10
C VAL A 80 5.75 -10.17 -14.60
N GLU A 81 4.72 -9.81 -15.38
CA GLU A 81 4.63 -10.02 -16.83
C GLU A 81 5.34 -8.93 -17.65
N GLY A 82 5.87 -7.87 -17.00
CA GLY A 82 6.57 -6.78 -17.68
C GLY A 82 5.67 -5.79 -18.41
N MET A 83 4.36 -5.73 -18.08
CA MET A 83 3.46 -4.67 -18.58
C MET A 83 3.79 -3.30 -17.97
N SER A 84 4.31 -3.27 -16.76
CA SER A 84 4.99 -2.14 -16.13
C SER A 84 6.22 -2.65 -15.40
N ASP A 85 7.26 -1.83 -15.31
CA ASP A 85 8.51 -2.23 -14.67
C ASP A 85 8.42 -2.08 -13.15
N VAL A 86 7.71 -1.08 -12.65
CA VAL A 86 7.39 -0.84 -11.25
C VAL A 86 5.88 -0.76 -11.07
N GLY A 87 5.38 -1.22 -9.93
CA GLY A 87 3.95 -1.14 -9.64
C GLY A 87 3.66 -0.89 -8.17
N MET A 88 2.62 -0.09 -7.90
CA MET A 88 2.07 0.13 -6.57
C MET A 88 0.59 -0.22 -6.54
N SER A 89 0.21 -1.17 -5.68
CA SER A 89 -1.18 -1.53 -5.43
C SER A 89 -1.32 -2.24 -4.07
N CYS A 90 -2.51 -2.79 -3.78
CA CYS A 90 -2.77 -3.50 -2.53
C CYS A 90 -2.54 -5.00 -2.70
N LEU A 91 -1.88 -5.64 -1.72
CA LEU A 91 -1.80 -7.11 -1.64
C LEU A 91 -3.20 -7.75 -1.55
N ALA A 92 -4.14 -7.10 -0.86
CA ALA A 92 -5.53 -7.55 -0.71
C ALA A 92 -6.31 -7.69 -2.03
N TYR A 93 -5.87 -7.08 -3.13
CA TYR A 93 -6.52 -7.19 -4.44
C TYR A 93 -6.18 -8.50 -5.17
N SER A 94 -5.09 -9.18 -4.81
CA SER A 94 -4.69 -10.51 -5.31
C SER A 94 -5.01 -11.58 -4.27
N ARG A 95 -6.32 -11.84 -4.08
CA ARG A 95 -6.84 -12.69 -2.99
C ARG A 95 -6.14 -14.06 -2.93
N GLY A 96 -5.59 -14.39 -1.75
CA GLY A 96 -5.00 -15.70 -1.46
C GLY A 96 -3.59 -15.90 -2.01
N ARG A 97 -3.03 -14.92 -2.73
CA ARG A 97 -1.66 -14.97 -3.27
C ARG A 97 -0.60 -14.75 -2.18
N PHE A 98 -0.86 -13.87 -1.21
CA PHE A 98 0.12 -13.41 -0.23
C PHE A 98 -0.26 -13.83 1.20
N PRO A 99 -0.17 -15.13 1.55
CA PRO A 99 -0.64 -15.63 2.84
C PRO A 99 0.17 -15.15 4.05
N VAL A 100 1.48 -14.91 3.91
CA VAL A 100 2.30 -14.36 5.01
C VAL A 100 1.95 -12.90 5.24
N MET A 101 2.00 -12.08 4.19
CA MET A 101 1.74 -10.65 4.28
C MET A 101 0.29 -10.32 4.66
N ALA A 102 -0.65 -11.23 4.40
CA ALA A 102 -2.06 -11.06 4.80
C ALA A 102 -2.26 -10.95 6.32
N ALA A 103 -1.28 -11.36 7.14
CA ALA A 103 -1.31 -11.17 8.59
C ALA A 103 -1.40 -9.68 8.97
N VAL A 104 -0.76 -8.81 8.20
CA VAL A 104 -0.75 -7.37 8.46
C VAL A 104 -2.12 -6.73 8.19
N ASP A 105 -2.90 -7.28 7.25
CA ASP A 105 -4.25 -6.77 6.92
C ASP A 105 -5.34 -7.21 7.92
N LEU A 106 -4.98 -7.92 9.00
CA LEU A 106 -5.92 -8.40 10.01
C LEU A 106 -6.42 -7.23 10.90
N PRO A 107 -7.63 -7.38 11.52
CA PRO A 107 -8.20 -6.37 12.40
C PRO A 107 -7.51 -6.38 13.78
N LEU A 108 -6.28 -5.87 13.85
CA LEU A 108 -5.41 -5.92 15.02
C LEU A 108 -5.48 -4.65 15.90
N GLY A 109 -6.37 -3.70 15.59
CA GLY A 109 -6.51 -2.45 16.33
C GLY A 109 -5.42 -1.43 15.98
N TYR A 110 -5.11 -1.28 14.70
CA TYR A 110 -4.14 -0.29 14.22
C TYR A 110 -4.50 1.14 14.63
N LYS A 111 -3.50 1.91 15.04
CA LYS A 111 -3.67 3.29 15.52
C LYS A 111 -3.10 4.33 14.56
N SER A 112 -2.20 3.93 13.66
CA SER A 112 -1.57 4.83 12.70
C SER A 112 -1.04 4.08 11.47
N ALA A 113 -0.82 4.80 10.39
CA ALA A 113 -0.15 4.30 9.21
C ALA A 113 1.34 4.03 9.46
N ALA A 114 1.96 4.79 10.34
CA ALA A 114 3.34 4.55 10.77
C ALA A 114 3.48 3.15 11.41
N GLN A 115 2.56 2.78 12.30
CA GLN A 115 2.50 1.45 12.91
C GLN A 115 2.28 0.35 11.86
N ALA A 116 1.32 0.54 10.95
CA ALA A 116 1.00 -0.41 9.88
C ALA A 116 2.18 -0.61 8.91
N THR A 117 2.85 0.47 8.52
CA THR A 117 4.01 0.43 7.63
C THR A 117 5.19 -0.29 8.29
N THR A 118 5.46 -0.01 9.57
CA THR A 118 6.49 -0.71 10.36
C THR A 118 6.20 -2.20 10.41
N ALA A 119 4.96 -2.59 10.74
CA ALA A 119 4.55 -3.99 10.79
C ALA A 119 4.73 -4.70 9.44
N ALA A 120 4.33 -4.08 8.34
CA ALA A 120 4.44 -4.67 7.01
C ALA A 120 5.90 -4.97 6.61
N ASN A 121 6.81 -4.01 6.80
CA ASN A 121 8.21 -4.20 6.47
C ASN A 121 8.89 -5.19 7.44
N ALA A 122 8.56 -5.16 8.74
CA ALA A 122 9.10 -6.10 9.73
C ALA A 122 8.65 -7.55 9.45
N VAL A 123 7.38 -7.78 9.07
CA VAL A 123 6.89 -9.11 8.69
C VAL A 123 7.61 -9.61 7.43
N TYR A 124 7.78 -8.76 6.43
CA TYR A 124 8.54 -9.11 5.22
C TYR A 124 9.99 -9.47 5.55
N GLU A 125 10.69 -8.64 6.31
CA GLU A 125 12.08 -8.88 6.71
C GLU A 125 12.25 -10.16 7.54
N LYS A 126 11.31 -10.42 8.45
CA LYS A 126 11.36 -11.59 9.33
C LYS A 126 11.13 -12.90 8.61
N PHE A 127 10.15 -12.96 7.73
CA PHE A 127 9.68 -14.20 7.14
C PHE A 127 10.20 -14.45 5.72
N GLN A 128 10.74 -13.43 5.03
CA GLN A 128 11.25 -13.50 3.65
C GLN A 128 10.33 -14.34 2.75
N PRO A 129 9.03 -13.93 2.61
CA PRO A 129 8.00 -14.80 2.06
C PRO A 129 8.20 -15.09 0.58
N LYS A 130 8.23 -16.39 0.23
CA LYS A 130 8.40 -16.85 -1.16
C LYS A 130 7.29 -16.38 -2.11
N GLU A 131 6.15 -15.97 -1.58
CA GLU A 131 5.00 -15.44 -2.32
C GLU A 131 5.30 -14.16 -3.10
N LEU A 132 6.42 -13.50 -2.82
CA LEU A 132 6.91 -12.28 -3.45
C LEU A 132 8.18 -12.49 -4.28
N SER A 133 8.66 -13.76 -4.41
CA SER A 133 9.94 -14.07 -5.06
C SER A 133 9.96 -13.84 -6.58
N ASP A 134 8.83 -13.61 -7.21
CA ASP A 134 8.68 -13.29 -8.63
C ASP A 134 8.83 -11.81 -8.98
N THR A 135 9.04 -10.95 -7.94
CA THR A 135 9.36 -9.53 -8.09
C THR A 135 10.50 -9.14 -7.16
N GLU A 136 11.10 -7.97 -7.41
CA GLU A 136 11.94 -7.29 -6.42
C GLU A 136 11.08 -6.37 -5.59
N VAL A 137 11.10 -6.57 -4.26
CA VAL A 137 10.33 -5.74 -3.34
C VAL A 137 11.07 -4.44 -3.05
N MET A 138 10.50 -3.31 -3.46
CA MET A 138 11.06 -2.00 -3.13
C MET A 138 10.77 -1.64 -1.67
N TYR A 139 9.50 -1.61 -1.28
CA TYR A 139 9.04 -1.37 0.09
C TYR A 139 7.54 -1.61 0.22
N PHE A 140 7.08 -1.69 1.46
CA PHE A 140 5.66 -1.68 1.81
C PHE A 140 5.28 -0.40 2.54
N ASN A 141 4.01 -0.03 2.42
CA ASN A 141 3.36 0.94 3.29
C ASN A 141 1.94 0.48 3.63
N GLY A 142 1.39 0.95 4.74
CA GLY A 142 0.02 0.68 5.16
C GLY A 142 -0.74 1.97 5.40
N HIS A 143 -2.05 1.96 5.16
CA HIS A 143 -2.88 3.10 5.55
C HIS A 143 -3.14 3.12 7.07
N GLY A 144 -3.60 4.24 7.60
CA GLY A 144 -4.05 4.38 8.97
C GLY A 144 -5.24 3.47 9.30
N PRO A 145 -5.88 3.64 10.47
CA PRO A 145 -6.99 2.80 10.87
C PRO A 145 -8.10 2.69 9.83
N GLY A 146 -8.37 1.47 9.37
CA GLY A 146 -9.52 1.18 8.52
C GLY A 146 -10.77 1.06 9.37
N LEU A 147 -11.77 1.90 9.10
CA LEU A 147 -13.00 2.05 9.85
C LEU A 147 -14.23 1.78 8.97
N LEU A 148 -15.41 1.70 9.59
CA LEU A 148 -16.68 1.54 8.89
C LEU A 148 -17.31 2.90 8.61
N PHE A 149 -17.75 3.10 7.37
CA PHE A 149 -18.55 4.26 6.94
C PHE A 149 -19.81 3.80 6.21
N THR A 150 -20.92 4.48 6.45
CA THR A 150 -22.24 4.15 5.88
C THR A 150 -22.91 5.37 5.26
N VAL A 151 -23.78 5.12 4.26
CA VAL A 151 -24.46 6.17 3.50
C VAL A 151 -25.54 6.84 4.35
N ASP A 152 -26.51 6.05 4.86
CA ASP A 152 -27.71 6.61 5.46
C ASP A 152 -28.02 6.09 6.89
N LYS A 153 -27.31 5.06 7.35
CA LYS A 153 -27.59 4.39 8.64
C LYS A 153 -26.42 4.54 9.60
N SER A 154 -26.70 5.05 10.81
CA SER A 154 -25.77 5.04 11.92
C SER A 154 -25.57 3.62 12.44
N ILE A 155 -24.32 3.18 12.60
CA ILE A 155 -23.95 1.86 13.14
C ILE A 155 -23.31 2.07 14.51
N ALA A 156 -24.07 1.87 15.57
CA ALA A 156 -23.62 1.98 16.95
C ALA A 156 -23.50 0.59 17.64
N THR A 157 -24.13 -0.45 17.07
CA THR A 157 -24.13 -1.82 17.58
C THR A 157 -23.94 -2.82 16.45
N LEU A 158 -23.54 -4.07 16.79
CA LEU A 158 -23.45 -5.16 15.81
C LEU A 158 -24.82 -5.44 15.14
N ASP A 159 -25.93 -5.25 15.87
CA ASP A 159 -27.27 -5.47 15.33
C ASP A 159 -27.61 -4.47 14.22
N ASP A 160 -27.12 -3.25 14.29
CA ASP A 160 -27.30 -2.24 13.23
C ASP A 160 -26.66 -2.65 11.92
N LEU A 161 -25.57 -3.46 11.96
CA LEU A 161 -24.83 -3.89 10.77
C LEU A 161 -25.51 -5.05 10.03
N LYS A 162 -26.47 -5.73 10.68
CA LYS A 162 -27.18 -6.86 10.07
C LYS A 162 -27.94 -6.45 8.81
N GLY A 163 -27.66 -7.18 7.72
CA GLY A 163 -28.29 -6.94 6.41
C GLY A 163 -27.60 -5.87 5.56
N GLU A 164 -26.73 -5.05 6.14
CA GLU A 164 -26.02 -4.00 5.40
C GLU A 164 -24.97 -4.61 4.45
N LYS A 165 -24.95 -4.13 3.21
CA LYS A 165 -23.96 -4.48 2.19
C LYS A 165 -22.77 -3.53 2.31
N ILE A 166 -21.64 -4.04 2.75
CA ILE A 166 -20.46 -3.22 3.01
C ILE A 166 -19.34 -3.55 2.03
N ARG A 167 -18.90 -2.54 1.25
CA ARG A 167 -17.72 -2.71 0.42
C ARG A 167 -16.50 -2.93 1.30
N ALA A 168 -15.72 -3.97 1.01
CA ALA A 168 -14.48 -4.32 1.70
C ALA A 168 -13.56 -5.11 0.78
N THR A 169 -12.31 -5.43 1.22
CA THR A 169 -11.36 -6.23 0.45
C THR A 169 -10.52 -7.11 1.37
N GLY A 170 -10.00 -8.23 0.87
CA GLY A 170 -9.11 -9.10 1.65
C GLY A 170 -9.70 -9.49 3.01
N ASN A 171 -8.92 -9.29 4.08
CA ASN A 171 -9.34 -9.61 5.44
C ASN A 171 -10.41 -8.65 5.99
N SER A 172 -10.51 -7.40 5.50
CA SER A 172 -11.60 -6.52 5.89
C SER A 172 -12.98 -7.04 5.41
N ALA A 173 -13.02 -7.81 4.32
CA ALA A 173 -14.26 -8.49 3.90
C ALA A 173 -14.64 -9.63 4.87
N LYS A 174 -13.67 -10.36 5.42
CA LYS A 174 -13.91 -11.36 6.49
C LYS A 174 -14.39 -10.67 7.77
N LEU A 175 -13.78 -9.52 8.12
CA LEU A 175 -14.22 -8.72 9.26
C LEU A 175 -15.68 -8.28 9.12
N VAL A 176 -16.08 -7.71 7.98
CA VAL A 176 -17.49 -7.34 7.74
C VAL A 176 -18.42 -8.52 7.97
N LYS A 177 -18.08 -9.70 7.46
CA LYS A 177 -18.88 -10.92 7.65
C LYS A 177 -18.95 -11.32 9.13
N ALA A 178 -17.83 -11.27 9.84
CA ALA A 178 -17.76 -11.63 11.26
C ALA A 178 -18.56 -10.65 12.14
N LEU A 179 -18.62 -9.38 11.76
CA LEU A 179 -19.44 -8.36 12.43
C LEU A 179 -20.94 -8.42 12.05
N GLY A 180 -21.36 -9.32 11.15
CA GLY A 180 -22.76 -9.53 10.79
C GLY A 180 -23.23 -8.81 9.52
N GLY A 181 -22.38 -8.06 8.85
CA GLY A 181 -22.67 -7.42 7.56
C GLY A 181 -22.46 -8.35 6.36
N THR A 182 -22.85 -7.89 5.19
CA THR A 182 -22.67 -8.60 3.91
C THR A 182 -21.53 -7.96 3.11
N PRO A 183 -20.36 -8.62 2.98
CA PRO A 183 -19.22 -8.02 2.29
C PRO A 183 -19.40 -8.03 0.76
N VAL A 184 -19.06 -6.91 0.11
CA VAL A 184 -18.96 -6.76 -1.35
C VAL A 184 -17.52 -6.44 -1.72
N ALA A 185 -16.81 -7.43 -2.28
CA ALA A 185 -15.37 -7.32 -2.56
C ALA A 185 -15.07 -6.57 -3.86
N LYS A 186 -14.70 -5.29 -3.73
CA LYS A 186 -14.38 -4.38 -4.85
C LYS A 186 -13.19 -3.49 -4.52
N PRO A 187 -12.31 -3.13 -5.51
CA PRO A 187 -11.20 -2.22 -5.28
C PRO A 187 -11.67 -0.78 -5.03
N MET A 188 -10.81 0.03 -4.40
CA MET A 188 -11.14 1.40 -4.01
C MET A 188 -11.61 2.32 -5.17
N PRO A 189 -11.04 2.26 -6.39
CA PRO A 189 -11.51 3.11 -7.49
C PRO A 189 -12.99 2.95 -7.87
N GLU A 190 -13.60 1.80 -7.55
CA GLU A 190 -15.03 1.56 -7.81
C GLU A 190 -15.94 2.08 -6.68
N ASN A 191 -15.38 2.41 -5.51
CA ASN A 191 -16.13 2.56 -4.26
C ASN A 191 -17.13 3.72 -4.29
N TYR A 192 -16.73 4.89 -4.79
CA TYR A 192 -17.62 6.06 -4.88
C TYR A 192 -18.91 5.73 -5.65
N GLN A 193 -18.77 5.10 -6.81
CA GLN A 193 -19.93 4.74 -7.64
C GLN A 193 -20.82 3.67 -7.02
N LEU A 194 -20.23 2.71 -6.29
CA LEU A 194 -21.00 1.68 -5.60
C LEU A 194 -21.87 2.28 -4.50
N LEU A 195 -21.32 3.20 -3.70
CA LEU A 195 -22.04 3.94 -2.66
C LEU A 195 -23.10 4.87 -3.28
N GLN A 196 -22.74 5.69 -4.27
CA GLN A 196 -23.63 6.65 -4.90
C GLN A 196 -24.84 5.99 -5.56
N LYS A 197 -24.65 4.78 -6.15
CA LYS A 197 -25.74 4.02 -6.81
C LYS A 197 -26.51 3.11 -5.86
N GLY A 198 -26.20 3.09 -4.57
CA GLY A 198 -26.85 2.21 -3.60
C GLY A 198 -26.59 0.71 -3.85
N VAL A 199 -25.50 0.36 -4.53
CA VAL A 199 -25.10 -1.06 -4.68
C VAL A 199 -24.59 -1.61 -3.37
N VAL A 200 -23.98 -0.74 -2.55
CA VAL A 200 -23.57 -1.01 -1.18
C VAL A 200 -24.10 0.11 -0.26
N ASP A 201 -24.35 -0.25 0.99
CA ASP A 201 -24.90 0.64 2.02
C ASP A 201 -23.79 1.33 2.81
N GLY A 202 -22.55 0.81 2.68
CA GLY A 202 -21.38 1.35 3.35
C GLY A 202 -20.08 0.76 2.81
N SER A 203 -18.97 1.16 3.43
CA SER A 203 -17.62 0.76 3.04
C SER A 203 -16.66 0.73 4.22
N MET A 204 -15.78 -0.27 4.25
CA MET A 204 -14.58 -0.27 5.08
C MET A 204 -13.46 0.46 4.35
N HIS A 205 -12.91 1.51 4.95
CA HIS A 205 -11.79 2.27 4.41
C HIS A 205 -11.12 3.16 5.48
N PRO A 206 -9.89 3.68 5.27
CA PRO A 206 -9.29 4.67 6.14
C PRO A 206 -10.00 6.02 5.99
N ILE A 207 -10.06 6.82 7.04
CA ILE A 207 -10.84 8.07 7.08
C ILE A 207 -10.35 9.10 6.04
N GLU A 208 -9.08 9.06 5.64
CA GLU A 208 -8.52 9.91 4.58
C GLU A 208 -9.28 9.78 3.24
N SER A 209 -9.79 8.57 2.95
CA SER A 209 -10.48 8.29 1.69
C SER A 209 -11.80 9.04 1.55
N ASN A 210 -12.34 9.56 2.65
CA ASN A 210 -13.47 10.49 2.58
C ASN A 210 -13.13 11.74 1.77
N LYS A 211 -11.87 12.21 1.83
CA LYS A 211 -11.38 13.34 1.04
C LYS A 211 -10.80 12.91 -0.31
N SER A 212 -9.83 11.99 -0.30
CA SER A 212 -9.03 11.66 -1.50
C SER A 212 -9.81 10.91 -2.59
N PHE A 213 -10.84 10.13 -2.21
CA PHE A 213 -11.78 9.45 -3.09
C PHE A 213 -13.19 10.03 -3.03
N LYS A 214 -13.36 11.19 -2.36
CA LYS A 214 -14.63 11.91 -2.21
C LYS A 214 -15.74 11.10 -1.53
N LEU A 215 -15.39 10.06 -0.75
CA LEU A 215 -16.39 9.19 -0.12
C LEU A 215 -17.22 9.93 0.92
N GLY A 216 -16.68 10.99 1.55
CA GLY A 216 -17.42 11.85 2.46
C GLY A 216 -18.57 12.65 1.82
N GLU A 217 -18.63 12.74 0.47
CA GLU A 217 -19.77 13.33 -0.23
C GLU A 217 -20.99 12.38 -0.25
N VAL A 218 -20.77 11.06 -0.07
CA VAL A 218 -21.81 10.03 -0.18
C VAL A 218 -22.03 9.25 1.12
N CYS A 219 -21.06 9.21 2.06
CA CYS A 219 -21.22 8.61 3.39
C CYS A 219 -21.62 9.70 4.40
N LYS A 220 -22.61 9.39 5.27
CA LYS A 220 -23.07 10.31 6.32
C LYS A 220 -22.64 9.91 7.72
N PHE A 221 -22.30 8.64 7.93
CA PHE A 221 -21.90 8.13 9.25
C PHE A 221 -20.58 7.39 9.16
N GLY A 222 -19.71 7.62 10.15
CA GLY A 222 -18.49 6.86 10.38
C GLY A 222 -18.50 6.29 11.79
N THR A 223 -18.12 5.02 11.96
CA THR A 223 -18.05 4.38 13.28
C THR A 223 -16.60 4.30 13.73
N ASP A 224 -16.27 4.89 14.87
CA ASP A 224 -14.94 4.85 15.50
C ASP A 224 -14.69 3.46 16.13
N SER A 225 -14.50 2.45 15.28
CA SER A 225 -14.27 1.03 15.63
C SER A 225 -12.78 0.71 15.75
N PHE A 226 -12.02 1.55 16.48
CA PHE A 226 -10.56 1.47 16.54
C PHE A 226 -10.02 0.16 17.11
N ASP A 227 -10.73 -0.51 18.03
CA ASP A 227 -10.26 -1.76 18.64
C ASP A 227 -10.24 -2.95 17.66
N VAL A 228 -10.96 -2.84 16.53
CA VAL A 228 -10.94 -3.79 15.42
C VAL A 228 -10.46 -3.15 14.12
N ALA A 229 -9.79 -2.01 14.21
CA ALA A 229 -9.26 -1.35 13.03
C ALA A 229 -8.25 -2.24 12.31
N TYR A 230 -8.41 -2.33 11.00
CA TYR A 230 -7.48 -3.04 10.11
C TYR A 230 -6.63 -2.02 9.33
N THR A 231 -5.61 -2.50 8.66
CA THR A 231 -4.92 -1.77 7.60
C THR A 231 -5.01 -2.54 6.28
N THR A 232 -4.58 -1.93 5.20
CA THR A 232 -4.30 -2.60 3.95
C THR A 232 -2.86 -2.31 3.55
N VAL A 233 -2.09 -3.36 3.29
CA VAL A 233 -0.70 -3.24 2.85
C VAL A 233 -0.66 -2.92 1.36
N PHE A 234 0.04 -1.84 1.04
CA PHE A 234 0.43 -1.48 -0.32
C PHE A 234 1.85 -1.96 -0.56
N PHE A 235 2.04 -2.66 -1.66
CA PHE A 235 3.35 -3.00 -2.17
C PHE A 235 3.86 -1.91 -3.13
N VAL A 236 5.17 -1.72 -3.16
CA VAL A 236 5.90 -1.18 -4.30
C VAL A 236 6.90 -2.25 -4.70
N VAL A 237 6.73 -2.79 -5.90
CA VAL A 237 7.56 -3.88 -6.42
C VAL A 237 8.07 -3.55 -7.82
N MET A 238 9.19 -4.14 -8.20
CA MET A 238 9.81 -4.01 -9.51
C MET A 238 9.92 -5.37 -10.17
N ASN A 239 9.81 -5.40 -11.50
CA ASN A 239 10.12 -6.59 -12.30
C ASN A 239 11.59 -7.01 -12.08
N LYS A 240 11.83 -8.31 -11.86
CA LYS A 240 13.16 -8.81 -11.51
C LYS A 240 14.19 -8.57 -12.61
N ASP A 241 13.83 -8.85 -13.86
CA ASP A 241 14.77 -8.68 -14.98
C ASP A 241 15.15 -7.20 -15.14
N LYS A 242 14.22 -6.29 -14.84
CA LYS A 242 14.50 -4.85 -14.84
C LYS A 242 15.40 -4.46 -13.68
N TRP A 243 15.15 -4.96 -12.47
CA TRP A 243 16.04 -4.73 -11.33
C TRP A 243 17.46 -5.23 -11.61
N ASP A 244 17.59 -6.43 -12.15
CA ASP A 244 18.89 -7.06 -12.47
C ASP A 244 19.63 -6.33 -13.60
N SER A 245 18.93 -5.54 -14.44
CA SER A 245 19.52 -4.69 -15.48
C SER A 245 20.10 -3.38 -14.96
N ILE A 246 19.79 -2.98 -13.72
CA ILE A 246 20.29 -1.77 -13.06
C ILE A 246 21.67 -2.06 -12.45
N ASP A 247 22.62 -1.14 -12.64
CA ASP A 247 23.95 -1.30 -12.04
C ASP A 247 23.92 -1.30 -10.49
N PRO A 248 24.87 -2.01 -9.84
CA PRO A 248 24.84 -2.19 -8.37
C PRO A 248 24.90 -0.88 -7.57
N GLU A 249 25.53 0.17 -8.09
CA GLU A 249 25.57 1.48 -7.44
C GLU A 249 24.19 2.13 -7.44
N SER A 250 23.50 2.11 -8.58
CA SER A 250 22.14 2.61 -8.71
C SER A 250 21.13 1.77 -7.91
N GLN A 251 21.28 0.44 -7.86
CA GLN A 251 20.46 -0.43 -6.99
C GLN A 251 20.61 -0.05 -5.51
N LYS A 252 21.84 0.22 -5.05
CA LYS A 252 22.09 0.68 -3.67
C LYS A 252 21.40 2.02 -3.39
N ILE A 253 21.53 2.97 -4.30
CA ILE A 253 20.88 4.30 -4.19
C ILE A 253 19.36 4.13 -4.11
N ILE A 254 18.76 3.32 -4.99
CA ILE A 254 17.31 3.05 -4.99
C ILE A 254 16.88 2.40 -3.67
N SER A 255 17.67 1.47 -3.14
CA SER A 255 17.37 0.81 -1.86
C SER A 255 17.38 1.79 -0.67
N GLU A 256 18.25 2.80 -0.69
CA GLU A 256 18.26 3.88 0.30
C GLU A 256 17.01 4.77 0.16
N ILE A 257 16.67 5.17 -1.08
CA ILE A 257 15.45 5.93 -1.36
C ILE A 257 14.20 5.17 -0.89
N ASN A 258 14.13 3.85 -1.11
CA ASN A 258 13.00 3.01 -0.71
C ASN A 258 12.74 3.07 0.80
N LYS A 259 13.78 3.02 1.64
CA LYS A 259 13.64 3.17 3.10
C LYS A 259 13.08 4.53 3.50
N GLU A 260 13.56 5.60 2.85
CA GLU A 260 13.05 6.96 3.07
C GLU A 260 11.58 7.07 2.63
N TRP A 261 11.21 6.46 1.49
CA TRP A 261 9.87 6.55 0.94
C TRP A 261 8.83 5.76 1.72
N ALA A 262 9.18 4.59 2.27
CA ALA A 262 8.31 3.87 3.19
C ALA A 262 7.87 4.76 4.37
N ALA A 263 8.81 5.49 4.98
CA ALA A 263 8.52 6.43 6.06
C ALA A 263 7.71 7.66 5.59
N LYS A 264 8.01 8.21 4.42
CA LYS A 264 7.26 9.35 3.84
C LYS A 264 5.80 8.97 3.53
N HIS A 265 5.57 7.77 2.96
CA HIS A 265 4.22 7.26 2.72
C HIS A 265 3.43 7.11 4.02
N ALA A 266 4.05 6.54 5.07
CA ALA A 266 3.42 6.40 6.38
C ALA A 266 3.02 7.76 6.97
N ALA A 267 3.94 8.73 6.98
CA ALA A 267 3.66 10.07 7.49
C ALA A 267 2.57 10.79 6.67
N ALA A 268 2.56 10.60 5.35
CA ALA A 268 1.54 11.19 4.48
C ALA A 268 0.15 10.58 4.72
N TRP A 269 0.06 9.27 4.99
CA TRP A 269 -1.19 8.62 5.39
C TRP A 269 -1.73 9.20 6.69
N ASP A 270 -0.90 9.31 7.74
CA ASP A 270 -1.31 9.83 9.05
C ASP A 270 -1.75 11.30 8.95
N ALA A 271 -1.04 12.12 8.17
CA ALA A 271 -1.45 13.50 7.92
C ALA A 271 -2.76 13.59 7.11
N ALA A 272 -2.96 12.67 6.15
CA ALA A 272 -4.16 12.63 5.33
C ALA A 272 -5.39 12.17 6.14
N ASP A 273 -5.23 11.28 7.14
CA ASP A 273 -6.32 10.87 8.03
C ASP A 273 -6.92 12.05 8.80
N ALA A 274 -6.08 12.94 9.34
CA ALA A 274 -6.56 14.16 10.00
C ALA A 274 -7.34 15.07 9.04
N ALA A 275 -6.82 15.27 7.81
CA ALA A 275 -7.48 16.06 6.79
C ALA A 275 -8.77 15.41 6.26
N GLY A 276 -8.80 14.07 6.18
CA GLY A 276 -9.97 13.30 5.77
C GLY A 276 -11.08 13.34 6.81
N ARG A 277 -10.73 13.30 8.11
CA ARG A 277 -11.69 13.44 9.22
C ARG A 277 -12.34 14.83 9.19
N GLN A 278 -11.56 15.90 9.04
CA GLN A 278 -12.09 17.25 8.96
C GLN A 278 -13.00 17.41 7.74
N PHE A 279 -12.56 16.93 6.57
CA PHE A 279 -13.39 16.97 5.36
C PHE A 279 -14.72 16.23 5.56
N PHE A 280 -14.71 15.04 6.16
CA PHE A 280 -15.93 14.26 6.43
C PHE A 280 -16.92 15.05 7.31
N LEU A 281 -16.43 15.68 8.38
CA LEU A 281 -17.26 16.51 9.27
C LEU A 281 -17.79 17.77 8.56
N ASP A 282 -16.97 18.42 7.72
CA ASP A 282 -17.37 19.61 6.94
C ASP A 282 -18.46 19.28 5.90
N GLN A 283 -18.51 18.02 5.41
CA GLN A 283 -19.58 17.53 4.55
C GLN A 283 -20.86 17.15 5.34
N GLY A 284 -20.90 17.40 6.65
CA GLY A 284 -22.03 17.05 7.51
C GLY A 284 -22.00 15.60 7.99
N GLY A 285 -20.90 14.90 7.83
CA GLY A 285 -20.70 13.54 8.33
C GLY A 285 -20.70 13.50 9.86
N GLN A 286 -21.20 12.41 10.42
CA GLN A 286 -21.31 12.18 11.85
C GLN A 286 -20.42 11.00 12.27
N ILE A 287 -19.68 11.16 13.35
CA ILE A 287 -18.86 10.09 13.91
C ILE A 287 -19.60 9.45 15.09
N VAL A 288 -19.84 8.15 14.96
CA VAL A 288 -20.50 7.31 15.96
C VAL A 288 -19.43 6.72 16.86
N GLN A 289 -19.51 7.03 18.16
CA GLN A 289 -18.62 6.46 19.18
C GLN A 289 -19.24 5.16 19.69
N LEU A 290 -18.51 4.06 19.63
CA LEU A 290 -18.92 2.83 20.28
C LEU A 290 -18.78 2.96 21.80
N THR A 291 -19.74 2.43 22.57
CA THR A 291 -19.54 2.25 23.99
C THR A 291 -18.46 1.20 24.26
N ALA A 292 -17.82 1.24 25.42
CA ALA A 292 -16.80 0.25 25.77
C ALA A 292 -17.35 -1.19 25.72
N GLU A 293 -18.61 -1.38 26.12
CA GLU A 293 -19.30 -2.68 26.05
C GLU A 293 -19.46 -3.14 24.60
N GLU A 294 -19.91 -2.26 23.70
CA GLU A 294 -20.11 -2.59 22.31
C GLU A 294 -18.78 -2.84 21.60
N SER A 295 -17.76 -2.03 21.88
CA SER A 295 -16.40 -2.25 21.35
C SER A 295 -15.86 -3.63 21.74
N ALA A 296 -16.07 -4.08 22.99
CA ALA A 296 -15.69 -5.43 23.44
C ALA A 296 -16.45 -6.54 22.66
N LYS A 297 -17.72 -6.32 22.31
CA LYS A 297 -18.49 -7.26 21.45
C LYS A 297 -17.88 -7.30 20.04
N TRP A 298 -17.49 -6.16 19.47
CA TRP A 298 -16.84 -6.12 18.16
C TRP A 298 -15.52 -6.88 18.16
N VAL A 299 -14.68 -6.69 19.19
CA VAL A 299 -13.42 -7.45 19.36
C VAL A 299 -13.69 -8.96 19.43
N THR A 300 -14.71 -9.38 20.20
CA THR A 300 -15.10 -10.78 20.31
C THR A 300 -15.58 -11.33 18.96
N ALA A 301 -16.41 -10.57 18.24
CA ALA A 301 -16.92 -10.96 16.93
C ALA A 301 -15.83 -11.03 15.86
N ALA A 302 -14.77 -10.23 15.96
CA ALA A 302 -13.64 -10.23 15.04
C ALA A 302 -12.66 -11.40 15.28
N GLN A 303 -12.64 -12.04 16.47
CA GLN A 303 -11.70 -13.11 16.82
C GLN A 303 -11.66 -14.28 15.80
N PRO A 304 -12.79 -14.75 15.24
CA PRO A 304 -12.76 -15.79 14.20
C PRO A 304 -11.94 -15.43 12.98
N VAL A 305 -11.81 -14.13 12.62
CA VAL A 305 -10.98 -13.70 11.48
C VAL A 305 -9.50 -14.02 11.70
N LEU A 306 -9.03 -13.89 12.95
CA LEU A 306 -7.65 -14.20 13.32
C LEU A 306 -7.41 -15.72 13.32
N ASN A 307 -8.37 -16.48 13.83
CA ASN A 307 -8.31 -17.94 13.85
C ASN A 307 -8.33 -18.52 12.43
N ASP A 308 -9.24 -18.02 11.58
CA ASP A 308 -9.35 -18.42 10.16
C ASP A 308 -8.05 -18.12 9.41
N TYR A 309 -7.38 -16.99 9.72
CA TYR A 309 -6.07 -16.68 9.14
C TYR A 309 -5.03 -17.75 9.51
N VAL A 310 -4.92 -18.10 10.79
CA VAL A 310 -3.97 -19.14 11.26
C VAL A 310 -4.23 -20.46 10.55
N ASP A 311 -5.51 -20.90 10.48
CA ASP A 311 -5.89 -22.14 9.83
C ASP A 311 -5.59 -22.12 8.32
N GLU A 312 -5.88 -21.02 7.62
CA GLU A 312 -5.58 -20.87 6.19
C GLU A 312 -4.08 -20.87 5.91
N ALA A 313 -3.26 -20.23 6.75
CA ALA A 313 -1.81 -20.23 6.64
C ALA A 313 -1.24 -21.63 6.89
N ASN A 314 -1.71 -22.31 7.94
CA ASN A 314 -1.30 -23.69 8.26
C ASN A 314 -1.61 -24.68 7.11
N LYS A 315 -2.78 -24.57 6.46
CA LYS A 315 -3.13 -25.36 5.27
C LYS A 315 -2.19 -25.17 4.10
N LYS A 316 -1.49 -24.02 4.06
CA LYS A 316 -0.45 -23.71 3.05
C LYS A 316 0.96 -24.09 3.50
N GLY A 317 1.11 -24.78 4.64
CA GLY A 317 2.40 -25.22 5.18
C GLY A 317 3.20 -24.10 5.87
N LEU A 318 2.54 -23.01 6.27
CA LEU A 318 3.13 -21.91 7.01
C LEU A 318 2.82 -22.06 8.51
N ASP A 319 3.65 -21.49 9.38
CA ASP A 319 3.31 -21.35 10.81
C ASP A 319 2.47 -20.08 11.00
N GLY A 320 1.15 -20.23 10.78
CA GLY A 320 0.21 -19.12 10.85
C GLY A 320 0.16 -18.47 12.23
N LYS A 321 0.37 -19.26 13.30
CA LYS A 321 0.41 -18.74 14.68
C LYS A 321 1.65 -17.86 14.90
N ALA A 322 2.82 -18.34 14.53
CA ALA A 322 4.05 -17.56 14.67
C ALA A 322 4.02 -16.26 13.85
N ILE A 323 3.44 -16.28 12.64
CA ILE A 323 3.29 -15.09 11.80
C ILE A 323 2.33 -14.08 12.48
N LEU A 324 1.18 -14.53 12.98
CA LEU A 324 0.23 -13.69 13.68
C LEU A 324 0.81 -13.06 14.95
N GLU A 325 1.43 -13.88 15.81
CA GLU A 325 2.05 -13.43 17.07
C GLU A 325 3.17 -12.41 16.81
N PHE A 326 4.02 -12.66 15.79
CA PHE A 326 5.03 -11.70 15.39
C PHE A 326 4.41 -10.40 14.91
N THR A 327 3.40 -10.45 14.03
CA THR A 327 2.70 -9.25 13.54
C THR A 327 2.12 -8.44 14.71
N GLN A 328 1.44 -9.09 15.65
CA GLN A 328 0.90 -8.45 16.84
C GLN A 328 2.00 -7.81 17.72
N SER A 329 3.18 -8.42 17.79
CA SER A 329 4.31 -7.90 18.58
C SER A 329 4.86 -6.58 18.02
N THR A 330 4.72 -6.35 16.71
CA THR A 330 5.16 -5.10 16.07
C THR A 330 4.24 -3.91 16.34
N LEU A 331 3.06 -4.17 16.94
CA LEU A 331 2.07 -3.13 17.24
C LEU A 331 2.15 -2.61 18.68
N LYS A 332 3.06 -3.17 19.48
CA LYS A 332 3.32 -2.75 20.86
C LYS A 332 4.41 -1.69 20.89
#